data_ba42ee12ee21f5bd83baa278b393b09f
#
_entry.id   ba42ee12ee21f5bd83baa278b393b09f
#
_cell.length_a   1.000
_cell.length_b   1.000
_cell.length_c   1.000
_cell.angle_alpha   90.00
_cell.angle_beta   90.00
_cell.angle_gamma   90.00
#
_symmetry.space_group_name_H-M   'P 1'
#
loop_
_entity.id
_entity.type
_entity.pdbx_description
1 polymer ?
#
loop_
_entity_poly.entity_id
_entity_poly.type
_entity_poly.pdbx_seq_one_letter_code
_entity_poly.pdbx_strand_id
1 'polypeptide(L)'
;VGFGLLAQPSITQVLTWFHSLLFQWQWELFLTDPFIFLFWIFIILTTFVWGRGLFCGWMCPFGSLSELIYKVAGAIGLKRFQFALPMKWHNRLKWIKYFVFFALLAVSVFSMGLAEILAEVEPFKTTFLVGMFNRAWPYTLFVAVLLGLSIFIERPFCKYLCPLGASLAMPSTFRWFGLKRKQECNSCKACAVGCGSLAIDEHGRIDHRECMHCLDCMILYTDEHACPPLAQERKRRTKAGLPLTPIGADGYYIPIKPVPAAKA
;
A
#
# COMPACT_ATOMS: atom_id res chain seq x y z
N VAL A 1 -0.38 13.81 -13.55
CA VAL A 1 -1.05 14.51 -12.46
C VAL A 1 -0.05 15.38 -11.72
N GLY A 2 1.01 14.85 -11.11
CA GLY A 2 1.97 15.64 -10.32
C GLY A 2 2.66 16.78 -11.06
N PHE A 3 3.29 16.52 -12.20
CA PHE A 3 4.10 17.51 -12.91
C PHE A 3 3.33 18.37 -13.92
N GLY A 4 2.26 17.86 -14.54
CA GLY A 4 1.54 18.60 -15.57
C GLY A 4 0.39 19.43 -15.01
N LEU A 5 -0.44 18.84 -14.15
CA LEU A 5 -1.63 19.50 -13.60
C LEU A 5 -1.40 20.10 -12.21
N LEU A 6 -0.24 19.88 -11.59
CA LEU A 6 0.11 20.29 -10.23
C LEU A 6 -0.97 19.93 -9.18
N ALA A 7 -1.81 18.96 -9.52
CA ALA A 7 -2.96 18.53 -8.74
C ALA A 7 -2.66 17.18 -8.10
N GLN A 8 -2.51 17.16 -6.79
CA GLN A 8 -2.22 15.93 -6.05
C GLN A 8 -3.09 15.84 -4.80
N PRO A 9 -3.76 14.69 -4.57
CA PRO A 9 -4.46 14.42 -3.32
C PRO A 9 -3.51 14.50 -2.14
N SER A 10 -3.88 15.28 -1.16
CA SER A 10 -3.11 15.54 0.06
C SER A 10 -4.01 15.42 1.29
N ILE A 11 -3.40 15.18 2.46
CA ILE A 11 -4.13 15.19 3.72
C ILE A 11 -4.77 16.54 4.00
N THR A 12 -4.20 17.65 3.51
CA THR A 12 -4.79 18.98 3.69
C THR A 12 -6.22 19.05 3.16
N GLN A 13 -6.51 18.42 2.02
CA GLN A 13 -7.87 18.39 1.46
C GLN A 13 -8.83 17.59 2.35
N VAL A 14 -8.37 16.48 2.91
CA VAL A 14 -9.17 15.67 3.86
C VAL A 14 -9.48 16.49 5.12
N LEU A 15 -8.49 17.23 5.63
CA LEU A 15 -8.66 18.10 6.81
C LEU A 15 -9.62 19.24 6.51
N THR A 16 -9.48 19.92 5.36
CA THR A 16 -10.38 21.00 4.92
C THR A 16 -11.81 20.50 4.78
N TRP A 17 -12.02 19.34 4.16
CA TRP A 17 -13.35 18.76 4.03
C TRP A 17 -13.95 18.38 5.38
N PHE A 18 -13.14 17.78 6.26
CA PHE A 18 -13.57 17.45 7.61
C PHE A 18 -13.96 18.69 8.41
N HIS A 19 -13.16 19.75 8.33
CA HIS A 19 -13.44 21.03 8.98
C HIS A 19 -14.71 21.68 8.41
N SER A 20 -14.88 21.68 7.09
CA SER A 20 -16.09 22.20 6.41
C SER A 20 -17.35 21.44 6.83
N LEU A 21 -17.24 20.10 7.00
CA LEU A 21 -18.36 19.28 7.45
C LEU A 21 -18.80 19.61 8.88
N LEU A 22 -17.88 19.99 9.75
CA LEU A 22 -18.17 20.28 11.16
C LEU A 22 -18.69 21.70 11.41
N PHE A 23 -18.18 22.69 10.68
CA PHE A 23 -18.45 24.10 10.97
C PHE A 23 -19.41 24.76 9.96
N GLN A 24 -19.10 24.71 8.68
CA GLN A 24 -19.93 25.28 7.62
C GLN A 24 -19.72 24.50 6.32
N TRP A 25 -20.78 23.88 5.84
CA TRP A 25 -20.75 23.21 4.55
C TRP A 25 -20.74 24.21 3.42
N GLN A 26 -19.63 24.29 2.69
CA GLN A 26 -19.45 25.18 1.54
C GLN A 26 -19.21 24.37 0.28
N TRP A 27 -20.19 24.36 -0.61
CA TRP A 27 -20.06 23.67 -1.89
C TRP A 27 -18.97 24.27 -2.78
N GLU A 28 -18.67 25.54 -2.62
CA GLU A 28 -17.67 26.26 -3.40
C GLU A 28 -16.26 25.64 -3.24
N LEU A 29 -15.93 25.15 -2.06
CA LEU A 29 -14.65 24.50 -1.79
C LEU A 29 -14.44 23.22 -2.63
N PHE A 30 -15.52 22.51 -2.98
CA PHE A 30 -15.46 21.29 -3.77
C PHE A 30 -15.41 21.60 -5.28
N LEU A 31 -15.96 22.73 -5.69
CA LEU A 31 -16.08 23.13 -7.09
C LEU A 31 -14.92 24.03 -7.54
N THR A 32 -14.08 24.53 -6.64
CA THR A 32 -12.91 25.35 -6.96
C THR A 32 -11.98 24.64 -7.94
N ASP A 33 -11.75 23.32 -7.73
CA ASP A 33 -10.96 22.50 -8.61
C ASP A 33 -11.71 21.22 -9.01
N PRO A 34 -12.54 21.26 -10.06
CA PRO A 34 -13.41 20.15 -10.44
C PRO A 34 -12.63 18.87 -10.77
N PHE A 35 -11.38 19.00 -11.27
CA PHE A 35 -10.52 17.86 -11.56
C PHE A 35 -10.11 17.13 -10.29
N ILE A 36 -9.67 17.86 -9.25
CA ILE A 36 -9.30 17.27 -7.96
C ILE A 36 -10.51 16.60 -7.31
N PHE A 37 -11.70 17.23 -7.41
CA PHE A 37 -12.94 16.68 -6.89
C PHE A 37 -13.30 15.33 -7.55
N LEU A 38 -13.29 15.27 -8.88
CA LEU A 38 -13.54 14.02 -9.60
C LEU A 38 -12.50 12.94 -9.28
N PHE A 39 -11.24 13.35 -9.11
CA PHE A 39 -10.18 12.43 -8.73
C PHE A 39 -10.37 11.86 -7.31
N TRP A 40 -10.85 12.66 -6.37
CA TRP A 40 -11.22 12.19 -5.05
C TRP A 40 -12.42 11.25 -5.04
N ILE A 41 -13.46 11.53 -5.84
CA ILE A 41 -14.57 10.59 -6.03
C ILE A 41 -14.04 9.25 -6.53
N PHE A 42 -13.15 9.27 -7.52
CA PHE A 42 -12.50 8.06 -8.01
C PHE A 42 -11.72 7.32 -6.91
N ILE A 43 -10.92 8.03 -6.09
CA ILE A 43 -10.16 7.44 -4.98
C ILE A 43 -11.11 6.82 -3.95
N ILE A 44 -12.18 7.51 -3.57
CA ILE A 44 -13.16 7.01 -2.60
C ILE A 44 -13.84 5.75 -3.13
N LEU A 45 -14.36 5.77 -4.35
CA LEU A 45 -15.01 4.62 -4.98
C LEU A 45 -14.06 3.42 -5.06
N THR A 46 -12.84 3.63 -5.55
CA THR A 46 -11.85 2.56 -5.66
C THR A 46 -11.39 2.02 -4.30
N THR A 47 -11.36 2.87 -3.27
CA THR A 47 -11.04 2.45 -1.90
C THR A 47 -12.13 1.56 -1.31
N PHE A 48 -13.41 1.81 -1.60
CA PHE A 48 -14.50 0.92 -1.20
C PHE A 48 -14.54 -0.37 -2.03
N VAL A 49 -14.16 -0.32 -3.30
CA VAL A 49 -14.19 -1.52 -4.16
C VAL A 49 -13.00 -2.43 -3.87
N TRP A 50 -11.77 -1.92 -3.95
CA TRP A 50 -10.52 -2.72 -3.83
C TRP A 50 -9.69 -2.40 -2.59
N GLY A 51 -9.98 -1.30 -1.91
CA GLY A 51 -9.18 -0.82 -0.80
C GLY A 51 -8.13 0.21 -1.21
N ARG A 52 -7.41 0.75 -0.21
CA ARG A 52 -6.43 1.83 -0.39
C ARG A 52 -5.26 1.46 -1.33
N GLY A 53 -5.04 0.17 -1.54
CA GLY A 53 -3.89 -0.33 -2.29
C GLY A 53 -3.83 0.16 -3.71
N LEU A 54 -4.98 0.40 -4.36
CA LEU A 54 -5.02 0.91 -5.72
C LEU A 54 -4.39 2.32 -5.79
N PHE A 55 -4.77 3.22 -4.89
CA PHE A 55 -4.18 4.56 -4.86
C PHE A 55 -2.74 4.53 -4.33
N CYS A 56 -2.52 3.97 -3.14
CA CYS A 56 -1.21 3.99 -2.48
C CYS A 56 -0.16 3.13 -3.20
N GLY A 57 -0.58 2.08 -3.88
CA GLY A 57 0.31 1.16 -4.58
C GLY A 57 0.66 1.58 -6.00
N TRP A 58 -0.30 2.17 -6.73
CA TRP A 58 -0.18 2.37 -8.18
C TRP A 58 -0.22 3.84 -8.60
N MET A 59 -0.99 4.67 -7.93
CA MET A 59 -1.23 6.05 -8.34
C MET A 59 -0.41 7.08 -7.55
N CYS A 60 0.01 6.75 -6.33
CA CYS A 60 0.78 7.66 -5.50
C CYS A 60 2.22 7.79 -6.02
N PRO A 61 2.63 8.97 -6.55
CA PRO A 61 3.95 9.13 -7.15
C PRO A 61 5.08 8.99 -6.14
N PHE A 62 4.89 9.45 -4.90
CA PHE A 62 5.90 9.29 -3.85
C PHE A 62 6.09 7.83 -3.44
N GLY A 63 4.99 7.07 -3.35
CA GLY A 63 5.03 5.64 -3.07
C GLY A 63 5.81 4.88 -4.16
N SER A 64 5.52 5.19 -5.43
CA SER A 64 6.21 4.60 -6.58
C SER A 64 7.68 4.99 -6.64
N LEU A 65 8.03 6.24 -6.33
CA LEU A 65 9.42 6.72 -6.27
C LEU A 65 10.20 5.98 -5.17
N SER A 66 9.62 5.86 -3.98
CA SER A 66 10.23 5.16 -2.84
C SER A 66 10.49 3.67 -3.15
N GLU A 67 9.55 3.00 -3.82
CA GLU A 67 9.72 1.63 -4.27
C GLU A 67 10.77 1.49 -5.36
N LEU A 68 10.77 2.42 -6.32
CA LEU A 68 11.76 2.43 -7.39
C LEU A 68 13.18 2.54 -6.83
N ILE A 69 13.40 3.46 -5.87
CA ILE A 69 14.69 3.61 -5.19
C ILE A 69 15.09 2.29 -4.51
N TYR A 70 14.17 1.65 -3.81
CA TYR A 70 14.42 0.37 -3.15
C TYR A 70 14.81 -0.72 -4.14
N LYS A 71 14.07 -0.88 -5.25
CA LYS A 71 14.34 -1.89 -6.29
C LYS A 71 15.66 -1.62 -7.03
N VAL A 72 15.93 -0.35 -7.37
CA VAL A 72 17.18 0.06 -8.02
C VAL A 72 18.37 -0.19 -7.10
N ALA A 73 18.28 0.20 -5.82
CA ALA A 73 19.31 -0.08 -4.84
C ALA A 73 19.61 -1.58 -4.72
N GLY A 74 18.56 -2.42 -4.73
CA GLY A 74 18.70 -3.87 -4.74
C GLY A 74 19.40 -4.41 -6.00
N ALA A 75 19.12 -3.81 -7.18
CA ALA A 75 19.75 -4.19 -8.45
C ALA A 75 21.24 -3.78 -8.52
N ILE A 76 21.62 -2.66 -7.90
CA ILE A 76 23.02 -2.19 -7.83
C ILE A 76 23.89 -3.04 -6.85
N GLY A 77 23.26 -3.98 -6.10
CA GLY A 77 23.99 -4.85 -5.19
C GLY A 77 23.84 -4.50 -3.70
N LEU A 78 23.08 -3.44 -3.36
CA LEU A 78 22.81 -3.09 -1.96
C LEU A 78 21.78 -4.01 -1.28
N LYS A 79 21.37 -5.10 -1.94
CA LYS A 79 20.41 -6.08 -1.43
C LYS A 79 20.78 -6.62 -0.04
N ARG A 80 22.09 -6.68 0.26
CA ARG A 80 22.61 -7.10 1.57
C ARG A 80 22.20 -6.18 2.72
N PHE A 81 21.99 -4.90 2.43
CA PHE A 81 21.63 -3.88 3.42
C PHE A 81 20.12 -3.68 3.53
N GLN A 82 19.36 -4.28 2.60
CA GLN A 82 17.91 -4.21 2.62
C GLN A 82 17.37 -5.19 3.64
N PHE A 83 16.48 -4.71 4.50
CA PHE A 83 15.86 -5.53 5.54
C PHE A 83 14.38 -5.20 5.71
N ALA A 84 13.62 -6.23 6.02
CA ALA A 84 12.24 -6.08 6.47
C ALA A 84 12.23 -6.01 8.00
N LEU A 85 11.49 -5.05 8.56
CA LEU A 85 11.36 -4.98 10.01
C LEU A 85 10.67 -6.25 10.55
N PRO A 86 11.11 -6.75 11.72
CA PRO A 86 10.40 -7.83 12.40
C PRO A 86 8.93 -7.47 12.62
N MET A 87 8.02 -8.42 12.45
CA MET A 87 6.57 -8.21 12.52
C MET A 87 6.13 -7.56 13.86
N LYS A 88 6.84 -7.83 14.95
CA LYS A 88 6.56 -7.21 16.27
C LYS A 88 6.74 -5.69 16.21
N TRP A 89 7.83 -5.21 15.64
CA TRP A 89 8.12 -3.78 15.48
C TRP A 89 7.20 -3.13 14.45
N HIS A 90 6.98 -3.81 13.33
CA HIS A 90 6.04 -3.35 12.32
C HIS A 90 4.64 -3.09 12.89
N ASN A 91 4.13 -4.04 13.69
CA ASN A 91 2.81 -3.91 14.31
C ASN A 91 2.69 -2.76 15.31
N ARG A 92 3.78 -2.33 15.94
CA ARG A 92 3.80 -1.13 16.79
C ARG A 92 3.93 0.15 15.97
N LEU A 93 4.87 0.18 15.04
CA LEU A 93 5.18 1.37 14.25
C LEU A 93 4.04 1.78 13.32
N LYS A 94 3.28 0.82 12.79
CA LYS A 94 2.12 1.13 11.91
C LYS A 94 1.06 2.00 12.59
N TRP A 95 1.01 2.03 13.93
CA TRP A 95 0.07 2.88 14.67
C TRP A 95 0.46 4.34 14.67
N ILE A 96 1.73 4.68 14.41
CA ILE A 96 2.21 6.07 14.37
C ILE A 96 1.46 6.87 13.30
N LYS A 97 1.25 6.32 12.11
CA LYS A 97 0.49 7.01 11.05
C LYS A 97 -0.95 7.33 11.44
N TYR A 98 -1.61 6.43 12.21
CA TYR A 98 -2.95 6.70 12.72
C TYR A 98 -2.93 7.77 13.80
N PHE A 99 -1.94 7.73 14.68
CA PHE A 99 -1.76 8.77 15.69
C PHE A 99 -1.53 10.14 15.04
N VAL A 100 -0.64 10.23 14.05
CA VAL A 100 -0.38 11.46 13.29
C VAL A 100 -1.66 11.95 12.60
N PHE A 101 -2.41 11.05 11.98
CA PHE A 101 -3.68 11.39 11.33
C PHE A 101 -4.70 11.97 12.31
N PHE A 102 -4.94 11.31 13.44
CA PHE A 102 -5.90 11.80 14.43
C PHE A 102 -5.42 13.09 15.14
N ALA A 103 -4.11 13.24 15.34
CA ALA A 103 -3.55 14.49 15.86
C ALA A 103 -3.78 15.65 14.89
N LEU A 104 -3.56 15.43 13.59
CA LEU A 104 -3.85 16.44 12.57
C LEU A 104 -5.35 16.78 12.50
N LEU A 105 -6.24 15.79 12.60
CA LEU A 105 -7.67 16.03 12.67
C LEU A 105 -8.05 16.86 13.90
N ALA A 106 -7.52 16.53 15.08
CA ALA A 106 -7.77 17.28 16.29
C ALA A 106 -7.29 18.74 16.16
N VAL A 107 -6.08 18.95 15.65
CA VAL A 107 -5.55 20.30 15.42
C VAL A 107 -6.39 21.07 14.41
N SER A 108 -6.91 20.43 13.35
CA SER A 108 -7.74 21.10 12.34
C SER A 108 -9.05 21.66 12.91
N VAL A 109 -9.57 21.04 13.98
CA VAL A 109 -10.77 21.53 14.68
C VAL A 109 -10.48 22.85 15.44
N PHE A 110 -9.27 22.97 16.03
CA PHE A 110 -8.89 24.17 16.79
C PHE A 110 -8.32 25.28 15.91
N SER A 111 -7.51 24.93 14.93
CA SER A 111 -6.88 25.91 14.03
C SER A 111 -6.49 25.24 12.71
N MET A 112 -7.18 25.65 11.63
CA MET A 112 -6.89 25.15 10.29
C MET A 112 -5.48 25.55 9.83
N GLY A 113 -5.03 26.77 10.14
CA GLY A 113 -3.70 27.25 9.77
C GLY A 113 -2.56 26.44 10.39
N LEU A 114 -2.70 26.05 11.67
CA LEU A 114 -1.72 25.16 12.31
C LEU A 114 -1.77 23.75 11.70
N ALA A 115 -2.95 23.24 11.37
CA ALA A 115 -3.11 21.95 10.74
C ALA A 115 -2.42 21.91 9.36
N GLU A 116 -2.50 22.96 8.58
CA GLU A 116 -1.81 23.08 7.28
C GLU A 116 -0.30 23.09 7.42
N ILE A 117 0.25 23.80 8.42
CA ILE A 117 1.68 23.82 8.72
C ILE A 117 2.16 22.41 9.14
N LEU A 118 1.41 21.75 10.01
CA LEU A 118 1.75 20.38 10.45
C LEU A 118 1.54 19.35 9.36
N ALA A 119 0.60 19.56 8.43
CA ALA A 119 0.39 18.69 7.27
C ALA A 119 1.57 18.72 6.29
N GLU A 120 2.53 19.62 6.46
CA GLU A 120 3.80 19.61 5.71
C GLU A 120 4.74 18.41 6.03
N VAL A 121 4.37 17.58 7.01
CA VAL A 121 4.93 16.20 7.15
C VAL A 121 4.76 15.39 5.86
N GLU A 122 3.81 15.74 4.98
CA GLU A 122 3.70 15.09 3.68
C GLU A 122 4.80 15.56 2.70
N PRO A 123 5.67 14.63 2.26
CA PRO A 123 6.79 14.96 1.36
C PRO A 123 6.33 15.32 -0.06
N PHE A 124 5.06 15.14 -0.41
CA PHE A 124 4.54 15.35 -1.76
C PHE A 124 4.68 16.79 -2.24
N LYS A 125 4.30 17.77 -1.38
CA LYS A 125 4.42 19.19 -1.72
C LYS A 125 5.87 19.56 -2.05
N THR A 126 6.80 19.08 -1.24
CA THR A 126 8.23 19.36 -1.40
C THR A 126 8.83 18.67 -2.61
N THR A 127 8.42 17.42 -2.91
CA THR A 127 9.03 16.63 -3.97
C THR A 127 8.48 16.98 -5.36
N PHE A 128 7.16 17.19 -5.49
CA PHE A 128 6.49 17.26 -6.79
C PHE A 128 5.86 18.61 -7.11
N LEU A 129 5.41 19.40 -6.11
CA LEU A 129 4.78 20.68 -6.37
C LEU A 129 5.79 21.83 -6.40
N VAL A 130 6.55 22.00 -5.33
CA VAL A 130 7.46 23.16 -5.17
C VAL A 130 8.83 22.85 -5.73
N GLY A 131 9.21 21.57 -5.73
CA GLY A 131 10.54 21.11 -6.09
C GLY A 131 11.53 21.21 -4.90
N MET A 132 12.43 20.23 -4.84
CA MET A 132 13.36 20.08 -3.71
C MET A 132 14.31 21.26 -3.52
N PHE A 133 14.61 22.00 -4.60
CA PHE A 133 15.60 23.10 -4.57
C PHE A 133 14.99 24.47 -4.25
N ASN A 134 13.66 24.61 -4.35
CA ASN A 134 12.97 25.90 -4.16
C ASN A 134 12.36 26.05 -2.76
N ARG A 135 12.65 25.10 -1.86
CA ARG A 135 12.07 25.09 -0.52
C ARG A 135 13.13 25.24 0.57
N ALA A 136 12.69 25.67 1.77
CA ALA A 136 13.57 25.80 2.93
C ALA A 136 14.28 24.46 3.24
N TRP A 137 15.55 24.51 3.52
CA TRP A 137 16.45 23.37 3.70
C TRP A 137 15.94 22.27 4.68
N PRO A 138 15.20 22.57 5.78
CA PRO A 138 14.71 21.52 6.67
C PRO A 138 13.75 20.53 6.00
N TYR A 139 12.87 21.03 5.14
CA TYR A 139 11.92 20.19 4.41
C TYR A 139 12.61 19.31 3.36
N THR A 140 13.60 19.89 2.68
CA THR A 140 14.42 19.15 1.71
C THR A 140 15.23 18.06 2.40
N LEU A 141 15.81 18.37 3.58
CA LEU A 141 16.53 17.39 4.37
C LEU A 141 15.61 16.25 4.83
N PHE A 142 14.40 16.56 5.29
CA PHE A 142 13.42 15.56 5.70
C PHE A 142 13.07 14.60 4.55
N VAL A 143 12.80 15.15 3.36
CA VAL A 143 12.53 14.32 2.17
C VAL A 143 13.75 13.49 1.78
N ALA A 144 14.96 14.07 1.80
CA ALA A 144 16.19 13.37 1.51
C ALA A 144 16.43 12.20 2.48
N VAL A 145 16.17 12.39 3.77
CA VAL A 145 16.25 11.32 4.78
C VAL A 145 15.22 10.22 4.49
N LEU A 146 13.99 10.56 4.15
CA LEU A 146 12.94 9.57 3.81
C LEU A 146 13.30 8.75 2.56
N LEU A 147 13.82 9.41 1.53
CA LEU A 147 14.29 8.73 0.31
C LEU A 147 15.54 7.89 0.59
N GLY A 148 16.44 8.37 1.44
CA GLY A 148 17.60 7.60 1.92
C GLY A 148 17.18 6.35 2.69
N LEU A 149 16.19 6.45 3.59
CA LEU A 149 15.62 5.29 4.29
C LEU A 149 14.96 4.31 3.31
N SER A 150 14.47 4.78 2.17
CA SER A 150 13.87 3.92 1.14
C SER A 150 14.89 3.01 0.45
N ILE A 151 16.19 3.26 0.59
CA ILE A 151 17.25 2.35 0.12
C ILE A 151 17.26 1.05 0.95
N PHE A 152 17.01 1.17 2.25
CA PHE A 152 17.10 0.06 3.21
C PHE A 152 15.77 -0.62 3.47
N ILE A 153 14.68 0.16 3.55
CA ILE A 153 13.33 -0.31 3.86
C ILE A 153 12.40 0.08 2.72
N GLU A 154 11.63 -0.88 2.24
CA GLU A 154 10.64 -0.61 1.20
C GLU A 154 9.51 0.28 1.72
N ARG A 155 9.29 1.44 1.06
CA ARG A 155 8.22 2.41 1.34
C ARG A 155 8.07 2.80 2.83
N PRO A 156 9.13 3.25 3.54
CA PRO A 156 9.09 3.48 4.98
C PRO A 156 8.07 4.55 5.39
N PHE A 157 7.97 5.64 4.66
CA PHE A 157 6.99 6.69 4.91
C PHE A 157 5.55 6.18 4.80
N CYS A 158 5.23 5.46 3.73
CA CYS A 158 3.87 4.97 3.46
C CYS A 158 3.39 3.97 4.52
N LYS A 159 4.32 3.18 5.08
CA LYS A 159 4.01 2.18 6.11
C LYS A 159 3.77 2.80 7.47
N TYR A 160 4.58 3.80 7.86
CA TYR A 160 4.67 4.20 9.26
C TYR A 160 4.25 5.63 9.55
N LEU A 161 4.36 6.54 8.58
CA LEU A 161 4.20 7.97 8.85
C LEU A 161 3.06 8.64 8.06
N CYS A 162 2.68 8.12 6.89
CA CYS A 162 1.75 8.77 5.97
C CYS A 162 0.33 8.92 6.54
N PRO A 163 -0.13 10.15 6.87
CA PRO A 163 -1.47 10.37 7.40
C PRO A 163 -2.56 10.14 6.33
N LEU A 164 -2.29 10.48 5.07
CA LEU A 164 -3.20 10.17 3.97
C LEU A 164 -3.40 8.65 3.82
N GLY A 165 -2.32 7.87 3.95
CA GLY A 165 -2.41 6.42 3.96
C GLY A 165 -3.23 5.87 5.13
N ALA A 166 -3.22 6.54 6.28
CA ALA A 166 -4.06 6.19 7.42
C ALA A 166 -5.54 6.53 7.16
N SER A 167 -5.85 7.69 6.58
CA SER A 167 -7.23 8.09 6.25
C SER A 167 -7.89 7.12 5.27
N LEU A 168 -7.16 6.65 4.24
CA LEU A 168 -7.67 5.69 3.27
C LEU A 168 -7.72 4.24 3.81
N ALA A 169 -6.95 3.92 4.85
CA ALA A 169 -6.96 2.60 5.46
C ALA A 169 -8.27 2.30 6.20
N MET A 170 -8.93 3.31 6.77
CA MET A 170 -10.19 3.13 7.49
C MET A 170 -11.33 2.65 6.58
N PRO A 171 -11.70 3.36 5.49
CA PRO A 171 -12.75 2.92 4.59
C PRO A 171 -12.39 1.61 3.86
N SER A 172 -11.11 1.32 3.67
CA SER A 172 -10.70 0.06 3.03
C SER A 172 -11.01 -1.19 3.86
N THR A 173 -11.39 -1.03 5.13
CA THR A 173 -11.92 -2.13 5.95
C THR A 173 -13.27 -2.65 5.40
N PHE A 174 -14.07 -1.78 4.78
CA PHE A 174 -15.40 -2.10 4.23
C PHE A 174 -15.37 -2.46 2.73
N ARG A 175 -14.19 -2.70 2.16
CA ARG A 175 -14.07 -3.02 0.73
C ARG A 175 -14.87 -4.26 0.33
N TRP A 176 -15.32 -4.27 -0.91
CA TRP A 176 -16.07 -5.39 -1.48
C TRP A 176 -15.17 -6.49 -2.02
N PHE A 177 -14.06 -6.12 -2.67
CA PHE A 177 -13.11 -7.07 -3.25
C PHE A 177 -11.77 -7.00 -2.51
N GLY A 178 -11.10 -8.13 -2.43
CA GLY A 178 -9.79 -8.19 -1.82
C GLY A 178 -9.13 -9.54 -2.05
N LEU A 179 -7.82 -9.56 -1.89
CA LEU A 179 -7.04 -10.79 -1.97
C LEU A 179 -7.49 -11.75 -0.86
N LYS A 180 -7.90 -12.95 -1.24
CA LYS A 180 -8.30 -14.00 -0.32
C LYS A 180 -7.26 -15.10 -0.33
N ARG A 181 -7.05 -15.70 0.83
CA ARG A 181 -6.21 -16.88 0.98
C ARG A 181 -6.92 -18.11 0.41
N LYS A 182 -6.18 -19.02 -0.24
CA LYS A 182 -6.68 -20.33 -0.66
C LYS A 182 -7.02 -21.22 0.54
N GLN A 183 -7.97 -22.13 0.35
CA GLN A 183 -8.29 -23.14 1.36
C GLN A 183 -7.12 -24.14 1.58
N GLU A 184 -6.37 -24.44 0.52
CA GLU A 184 -5.22 -25.37 0.53
C GLU A 184 -3.95 -24.73 1.12
N CYS A 185 -3.99 -23.47 1.51
CA CYS A 185 -2.83 -22.75 1.99
C CYS A 185 -2.41 -23.20 3.38
N ASN A 186 -1.24 -23.79 3.50
CA ASN A 186 -0.66 -24.30 4.75
C ASN A 186 0.27 -23.27 5.34
N SER A 187 -0.11 -22.19 5.90
CA SER A 187 0.75 -21.23 6.63
C SER A 187 2.29 -21.33 6.39
N CYS A 188 2.68 -21.57 5.13
CA CYS A 188 4.07 -21.82 4.74
C CYS A 188 4.98 -20.58 4.77
N LYS A 189 4.43 -19.40 5.06
CA LYS A 189 5.11 -18.09 5.17
C LYS A 189 5.77 -17.56 3.88
N ALA A 190 5.76 -18.30 2.76
CA ALA A 190 6.41 -17.86 1.52
C ALA A 190 5.90 -16.50 1.04
N CYS A 191 4.57 -16.32 0.98
CA CYS A 191 3.96 -15.03 0.63
C CYS A 191 4.22 -13.94 1.66
N ALA A 192 4.35 -14.28 2.94
CA ALA A 192 4.64 -13.30 4.00
C ALA A 192 6.08 -12.77 3.89
N VAL A 193 7.05 -13.64 3.59
CA VAL A 193 8.45 -13.26 3.39
C VAL A 193 8.62 -12.37 2.16
N GLY A 194 7.87 -12.63 1.07
CA GLY A 194 7.89 -11.82 -0.15
C GLY A 194 7.03 -10.56 -0.08
N CYS A 195 6.28 -10.33 0.99
CA CYS A 195 5.37 -9.20 1.09
C CYS A 195 6.10 -7.91 1.47
N GLY A 196 6.41 -7.07 0.49
CA GLY A 196 7.09 -5.78 0.71
C GLY A 196 6.31 -4.84 1.64
N SER A 197 4.99 -4.88 1.65
CA SER A 197 4.16 -4.06 2.56
C SER A 197 4.02 -4.62 3.98
N LEU A 198 4.52 -5.85 4.25
CA LEU A 198 4.34 -6.57 5.52
C LEU A 198 2.86 -6.73 5.93
N ALA A 199 1.97 -6.81 4.95
CA ALA A 199 0.54 -6.96 5.16
C ALA A 199 0.10 -8.40 5.45
N ILE A 200 0.98 -9.38 5.30
CA ILE A 200 0.70 -10.80 5.53
C ILE A 200 1.36 -11.22 6.84
N ASP A 201 0.56 -11.68 7.79
CA ASP A 201 1.06 -12.15 9.09
C ASP A 201 1.72 -13.55 8.99
N GLU A 202 2.28 -14.01 10.10
CA GLU A 202 2.93 -15.34 10.19
C GLU A 202 1.96 -16.51 9.96
N HIS A 203 0.66 -16.27 10.07
CA HIS A 203 -0.39 -17.27 9.85
C HIS A 203 -0.97 -17.20 8.42
N GLY A 204 -0.43 -16.31 7.58
CA GLY A 204 -0.89 -16.08 6.21
C GLY A 204 -2.18 -15.28 6.12
N ARG A 205 -2.60 -14.56 7.17
CA ARG A 205 -3.74 -13.66 7.13
C ARG A 205 -3.31 -12.34 6.52
N ILE A 206 -4.13 -11.79 5.63
CA ILE A 206 -3.83 -10.54 4.93
C ILE A 206 -4.51 -9.38 5.68
N ASP A 207 -3.70 -8.48 6.23
CA ASP A 207 -4.22 -7.19 6.75
C ASP A 207 -4.44 -6.25 5.57
N HIS A 208 -5.66 -6.14 5.17
CA HIS A 208 -6.04 -5.35 4.01
C HIS A 208 -5.92 -3.84 4.21
N ARG A 209 -5.83 -3.39 5.47
CA ARG A 209 -5.54 -1.99 5.79
C ARG A 209 -4.09 -1.64 5.48
N GLU A 210 -3.20 -2.64 5.46
CA GLU A 210 -1.77 -2.47 5.15
C GLU A 210 -1.41 -2.92 3.73
N CYS A 211 -2.25 -3.72 3.08
CA CYS A 211 -2.01 -4.22 1.73
C CYS A 211 -1.98 -3.08 0.71
N MET A 212 -0.93 -3.06 -0.11
CA MET A 212 -0.73 -2.07 -1.18
C MET A 212 -1.05 -2.61 -2.58
N HIS A 213 -1.63 -3.82 -2.66
CA HIS A 213 -1.99 -4.46 -3.93
C HIS A 213 -0.83 -4.49 -4.96
N CYS A 214 0.41 -4.75 -4.51
CA CYS A 214 1.55 -4.94 -5.41
C CYS A 214 1.45 -6.23 -6.25
N LEU A 215 0.57 -7.16 -5.85
CA LEU A 215 0.31 -8.45 -6.51
C LEU A 215 1.47 -9.46 -6.49
N ASP A 216 2.62 -9.15 -5.88
CA ASP A 216 3.76 -10.06 -5.79
C ASP A 216 3.39 -11.39 -5.12
N CYS A 217 2.53 -11.34 -4.09
CA CYS A 217 2.02 -12.55 -3.47
C CYS A 217 1.13 -13.38 -4.40
N MET A 218 0.47 -12.76 -5.39
CA MET A 218 -0.36 -13.48 -6.38
C MET A 218 0.52 -14.21 -7.39
N ILE A 219 1.65 -13.63 -7.79
CA ILE A 219 2.62 -14.29 -8.66
C ILE A 219 3.16 -15.56 -7.97
N LEU A 220 3.61 -15.40 -6.72
CA LEU A 220 4.07 -16.52 -5.89
C LEU A 220 3.00 -17.61 -5.68
N TYR A 221 1.76 -17.16 -5.54
CA TYR A 221 0.60 -17.98 -5.28
C TYR A 221 0.14 -18.81 -6.47
N THR A 222 0.40 -18.34 -7.70
CA THR A 222 0.08 -19.04 -8.94
C THR A 222 1.23 -19.87 -9.47
N ASP A 223 2.45 -19.63 -9.00
CA ASP A 223 3.64 -20.36 -9.43
C ASP A 223 3.70 -21.77 -8.80
N GLU A 224 3.59 -22.79 -9.64
CA GLU A 224 3.66 -24.19 -9.25
C GLU A 224 5.03 -24.63 -8.72
N HIS A 225 6.09 -23.85 -8.95
CA HIS A 225 7.43 -24.11 -8.46
C HIS A 225 7.72 -23.38 -7.15
N ALA A 226 7.20 -22.18 -6.98
CA ALA A 226 7.46 -21.33 -5.84
C ALA A 226 6.47 -21.54 -4.68
N CYS A 227 5.22 -21.87 -4.97
CA CYS A 227 4.19 -22.13 -3.95
C CYS A 227 4.32 -23.55 -3.39
N PRO A 228 4.70 -23.77 -2.11
CA PRO A 228 4.92 -25.11 -1.56
C PRO A 228 3.74 -26.06 -1.69
N PRO A 229 2.48 -25.68 -1.41
CA PRO A 229 1.32 -26.53 -1.64
C PRO A 229 1.16 -26.96 -3.10
N LEU A 230 1.36 -26.03 -4.05
CA LEU A 230 1.27 -26.34 -5.49
C LEU A 230 2.41 -27.26 -5.93
N ALA A 231 3.62 -27.01 -5.45
CA ALA A 231 4.78 -27.85 -5.74
C ALA A 231 4.62 -29.29 -5.21
N GLN A 232 4.00 -29.45 -4.04
CA GLN A 232 3.68 -30.76 -3.48
C GLN A 232 2.62 -31.49 -4.33
N GLU A 233 1.56 -30.80 -4.72
CA GLU A 233 0.52 -31.37 -5.57
C GLU A 233 1.06 -31.74 -6.96
N ARG A 234 1.91 -30.90 -7.54
CA ARG A 234 2.60 -31.22 -8.78
C ARG A 234 3.43 -32.51 -8.67
N LYS A 235 4.24 -32.62 -7.63
CA LYS A 235 5.04 -33.85 -7.38
C LYS A 235 4.15 -35.08 -7.21
N ARG A 236 3.02 -34.95 -6.53
CA ARG A 236 2.03 -36.01 -6.32
C ARG A 236 1.42 -36.46 -7.65
N ARG A 237 1.01 -35.52 -8.50
CA ARG A 237 0.42 -35.79 -9.82
C ARG A 237 1.44 -36.47 -10.75
N THR A 238 2.68 -35.94 -10.77
CA THR A 238 3.75 -36.55 -11.56
C THR A 238 4.02 -37.99 -11.14
N LYS A 239 4.04 -38.29 -9.83
CA LYS A 239 4.22 -39.68 -9.35
C LYS A 239 3.02 -40.57 -9.67
N ALA A 240 1.83 -40.02 -9.74
CA ALA A 240 0.60 -40.76 -10.04
C ALA A 240 0.32 -40.89 -11.56
N GLY A 241 1.19 -40.33 -12.42
CA GLY A 241 0.96 -40.33 -13.88
C GLY A 241 -0.23 -39.52 -14.32
N LEU A 242 -0.75 -38.59 -13.46
CA LEU A 242 -1.89 -37.77 -13.76
C LEU A 242 -1.47 -36.56 -14.58
N PRO A 243 -2.33 -36.08 -15.50
CA PRO A 243 -2.03 -34.88 -16.28
C PRO A 243 -1.85 -33.68 -15.37
N LEU A 244 -0.79 -32.92 -15.61
CA LEU A 244 -0.60 -31.60 -14.99
C LEU A 244 -1.67 -30.67 -15.60
N THR A 245 -2.58 -30.15 -14.77
CA THR A 245 -3.53 -29.15 -15.23
C THR A 245 -2.76 -27.87 -15.52
N PRO A 246 -2.70 -27.39 -16.77
CA PRO A 246 -2.10 -26.11 -17.04
C PRO A 246 -2.90 -25.02 -16.31
N ILE A 247 -2.21 -23.98 -15.86
CA ILE A 247 -2.88 -22.72 -15.50
C ILE A 247 -3.68 -22.35 -16.73
N GLY A 248 -5.00 -22.17 -16.59
CA GLY A 248 -5.88 -21.93 -17.74
C GLY A 248 -5.33 -20.79 -18.59
N ALA A 249 -5.42 -20.91 -19.90
CA ALA A 249 -4.96 -19.92 -20.87
C ALA A 249 -5.54 -18.51 -20.60
N ASP A 250 -6.63 -18.43 -19.85
CA ASP A 250 -7.34 -17.20 -19.48
C ASP A 250 -6.80 -16.53 -18.21
N GLY A 251 -5.71 -17.01 -17.65
CA GLY A 251 -5.13 -16.44 -16.41
C GLY A 251 -5.97 -16.68 -15.15
N TYR A 252 -7.06 -17.43 -15.24
CA TYR A 252 -7.88 -17.78 -14.10
C TYR A 252 -7.25 -18.95 -13.34
N TYR A 253 -7.09 -18.75 -12.04
CA TYR A 253 -6.66 -19.80 -11.15
C TYR A 253 -7.73 -20.90 -11.08
N ILE A 254 -7.37 -22.11 -11.52
CA ILE A 254 -8.17 -23.31 -11.31
C ILE A 254 -7.84 -23.83 -9.91
N PRO A 255 -8.78 -23.80 -8.95
CA PRO A 255 -8.52 -24.33 -7.62
C PRO A 255 -8.14 -25.81 -7.78
N ILE A 256 -7.00 -26.19 -7.21
CA ILE A 256 -6.59 -27.59 -7.15
C ILE A 256 -7.57 -28.30 -6.24
N LYS A 257 -8.49 -29.07 -6.82
CA LYS A 257 -9.32 -29.98 -6.03
C LYS A 257 -8.40 -31.07 -5.50
N PRO A 258 -8.47 -31.40 -4.19
CA PRO A 258 -7.73 -32.55 -3.68
C PRO A 258 -8.15 -33.79 -4.51
N VAL A 259 -7.18 -34.44 -5.13
CA VAL A 259 -7.44 -35.70 -5.81
C VAL A 259 -7.87 -36.69 -4.72
N PRO A 260 -9.07 -37.29 -4.81
CA PRO A 260 -9.48 -38.30 -3.84
C PRO A 260 -8.39 -39.37 -3.79
N ALA A 261 -7.98 -39.71 -2.57
CA ALA A 261 -6.97 -40.78 -2.39
C ALA A 261 -7.44 -42.00 -3.16
N ALA A 262 -6.59 -42.48 -4.07
CA ALA A 262 -6.87 -43.72 -4.78
C ALA A 262 -7.13 -44.80 -3.70
N LYS A 263 -8.35 -45.32 -3.70
CA LYS A 263 -8.67 -46.48 -2.86
C LYS A 263 -7.68 -47.57 -3.26
N ALA A 264 -6.85 -47.96 -2.30
CA ALA A 264 -5.96 -49.10 -2.41
C ALA A 264 -6.77 -50.40 -2.49
#